data_c07b3ff3cb08cc883b028cdd25f50d4d
#
_entry.id   c07b3ff3cb08cc883b028cdd25f50d4d
#
_cell.length_a   1.000
_cell.length_b   1.000
_cell.length_c   1.000
_cell.angle_alpha   90.00
_cell.angle_beta   90.00
_cell.angle_gamma   90.00
#
_symmetry.space_group_name_H-M   'P 1'
#
loop_
_entity.id
_entity.type
_entity.pdbx_description
1 polymer ?
#
loop_
_entity_poly.entity_id
_entity_poly.type
_entity_poly.pdbx_seq_one_letter_code
_entity_poly.pdbx_strand_id
1 'polypeptide(L)'
;MRWMPLAVLLTALGGCAGMGADECRTADWRAIGYEDGVQGHSAAYFGTRRKECAEHGVTANFDAWLAGRAEGMDHFCRPQNAYELGLQGLRDPGVCPAMLEAAFVAAHADGYGLYERGEMLERLRERLHHSRERSQKIEHLLAERTTRLIAPYLAPSERATIAVELKQLAQERLELERTIDRLEDEHAAAEREYEDYRRRIAAGSPTREATDR
;
A
#
# COMPACT_ATOMS: atom_id res chain seq x y z
N MET A 1 -37.54 29.08 -26.85
CA MET A 1 -36.33 28.35 -26.44
C MET A 1 -35.50 29.25 -25.52
N ARG A 2 -35.59 29.05 -24.20
CA ARG A 2 -34.88 29.85 -23.19
C ARG A 2 -33.59 29.10 -22.82
N TRP A 3 -32.45 29.69 -23.13
CA TRP A 3 -31.13 29.17 -22.71
C TRP A 3 -30.93 29.52 -21.24
N MET A 4 -30.83 28.52 -20.38
CA MET A 4 -30.34 28.66 -19.01
C MET A 4 -28.80 28.57 -19.03
N PRO A 5 -28.09 29.53 -18.44
CA PRO A 5 -26.65 29.39 -18.29
C PRO A 5 -26.37 28.39 -17.16
N LEU A 6 -25.55 27.38 -17.48
CA LEU A 6 -25.01 26.40 -16.54
C LEU A 6 -23.94 27.13 -15.70
N ALA A 7 -24.28 27.46 -14.46
CA ALA A 7 -23.30 27.99 -13.49
C ALA A 7 -22.39 26.83 -13.07
N VAL A 8 -21.17 26.84 -13.59
CA VAL A 8 -20.08 25.94 -13.14
C VAL A 8 -19.63 26.42 -11.77
N LEU A 9 -20.02 25.64 -10.72
CA LEU A 9 -19.55 25.84 -9.36
C LEU A 9 -18.10 25.30 -9.31
N LEU A 10 -17.12 26.20 -9.41
CA LEU A 10 -15.71 25.88 -9.10
C LEU A 10 -15.60 25.65 -7.59
N THR A 11 -15.62 24.40 -7.16
CA THR A 11 -15.16 24.00 -5.83
C THR A 11 -13.65 24.23 -5.78
N ALA A 12 -13.23 25.27 -5.09
CA ALA A 12 -11.83 25.50 -4.73
C ALA A 12 -11.37 24.29 -3.90
N LEU A 13 -10.50 23.47 -4.48
CA LEU A 13 -9.67 22.52 -3.73
C LEU A 13 -8.78 23.36 -2.81
N GLY A 14 -9.15 23.45 -1.52
CA GLY A 14 -8.31 24.00 -0.48
C GLY A 14 -7.04 23.15 -0.42
N GLY A 15 -5.98 23.58 -1.11
CA GLY A 15 -4.63 23.05 -0.92
C GLY A 15 -4.25 23.22 0.55
N CYS A 16 -3.34 22.40 1.05
CA CYS A 16 -2.72 22.52 2.37
C CYS A 16 -2.17 23.95 2.54
N ALA A 17 -3.01 24.89 2.96
CA ALA A 17 -2.59 26.22 3.34
C ALA A 17 -1.90 26.07 4.69
N GLY A 18 -0.66 26.54 4.79
CA GLY A 18 0.02 26.69 6.06
C GLY A 18 -0.79 27.60 7.00
N MET A 19 -0.35 27.74 8.26
CA MET A 19 -1.06 28.56 9.26
C MET A 19 -1.19 30.00 8.79
N GLY A 20 -2.43 30.49 8.76
CA GLY A 20 -2.72 31.88 8.40
C GLY A 20 -2.37 32.89 9.51
N ALA A 21 -2.37 34.19 9.15
CA ALA A 21 -2.01 35.25 10.10
C ALA A 21 -2.88 35.27 11.37
N ASP A 22 -4.17 35.00 11.24
CA ASP A 22 -5.10 34.97 12.37
C ASP A 22 -4.89 33.72 13.24
N GLU A 23 -4.67 32.57 12.62
CA GLU A 23 -4.31 31.34 13.33
C GLU A 23 -3.02 31.50 14.13
N CYS A 24 -1.98 32.10 13.51
CA CYS A 24 -0.73 32.36 14.20
C CYS A 24 -0.87 33.28 15.41
N ARG A 25 -1.71 34.33 15.30
CA ARG A 25 -1.92 35.31 16.40
C ARG A 25 -2.70 34.74 17.58
N THR A 26 -3.61 33.81 17.31
CA THR A 26 -4.48 33.19 18.33
C THR A 26 -4.05 31.77 18.69
N ALA A 27 -2.89 31.33 18.19
CA ALA A 27 -2.42 29.95 18.30
C ALA A 27 -2.27 29.49 19.75
N ASP A 28 -2.96 28.42 20.10
CA ASP A 28 -2.61 27.60 21.25
C ASP A 28 -1.49 26.62 20.84
N TRP A 29 -0.25 27.03 21.11
CA TRP A 29 0.91 26.22 20.72
C TRP A 29 0.96 24.84 21.36
N ARG A 30 0.37 24.65 22.54
CA ARG A 30 0.29 23.35 23.18
C ARG A 30 -0.71 22.44 22.45
N ALA A 31 -1.88 22.98 22.09
CA ALA A 31 -2.87 22.24 21.31
C ALA A 31 -2.30 21.86 19.93
N ILE A 32 -1.64 22.79 19.23
CA ILE A 32 -0.98 22.51 17.95
C ILE A 32 0.10 21.44 18.09
N GLY A 33 0.91 21.53 19.16
CA GLY A 33 1.91 20.51 19.46
C GLY A 33 1.29 19.13 19.72
N TYR A 34 0.18 19.09 20.44
CA TYR A 34 -0.56 17.84 20.69
C TYR A 34 -1.02 17.19 19.38
N GLU A 35 -1.65 17.96 18.49
CA GLU A 35 -2.08 17.45 17.17
C GLU A 35 -0.89 16.97 16.31
N ASP A 36 0.20 17.75 16.30
CA ASP A 36 1.42 17.35 15.60
C ASP A 36 2.02 16.05 16.20
N GLY A 37 1.93 15.89 17.52
CA GLY A 37 2.33 14.69 18.24
C GLY A 37 1.47 13.48 17.92
N VAL A 38 0.14 13.63 17.92
CA VAL A 38 -0.82 12.57 17.55
C VAL A 38 -0.61 12.09 16.11
N GLN A 39 -0.14 12.98 15.22
CA GLN A 39 0.20 12.65 13.83
C GLN A 39 1.60 12.06 13.66
N GLY A 40 2.39 11.95 14.72
CA GLY A 40 3.73 11.40 14.67
C GLY A 40 4.78 12.34 14.06
N HIS A 41 4.52 13.66 14.04
CA HIS A 41 5.50 14.60 13.56
C HIS A 41 6.73 14.67 14.45
N SER A 42 7.93 14.69 13.88
CA SER A 42 9.19 14.83 14.60
C SER A 42 9.32 16.21 15.25
N ALA A 43 10.23 16.35 16.23
CA ALA A 43 10.50 17.66 16.84
C ALA A 43 11.00 18.69 15.81
N ALA A 44 11.62 18.27 14.73
CA ALA A 44 12.05 19.16 13.65
C ALA A 44 10.87 19.82 12.91
N TYR A 45 9.68 19.23 12.95
CA TYR A 45 8.48 19.77 12.32
C TYR A 45 8.06 21.14 12.88
N PHE A 46 8.42 21.45 14.13
CA PHE A 46 8.27 22.81 14.67
C PHE A 46 8.88 23.89 13.77
N GLY A 47 9.98 23.55 13.07
CA GLY A 47 10.60 24.47 12.10
C GLY A 47 9.62 24.96 11.02
N THR A 48 8.73 24.09 10.54
CA THR A 48 7.66 24.43 9.58
C THR A 48 6.66 25.39 10.21
N ARG A 49 6.12 25.06 11.38
CA ARG A 49 5.19 25.92 12.13
C ARG A 49 5.76 27.30 12.42
N ARG A 50 7.01 27.34 12.88
CA ARG A 50 7.74 28.59 13.14
C ARG A 50 7.90 29.45 11.90
N LYS A 51 8.24 28.82 10.75
CA LYS A 51 8.41 29.55 9.49
C LYS A 51 7.09 30.16 9.03
N GLU A 52 6.01 29.41 9.03
CA GLU A 52 4.68 29.86 8.65
C GLU A 52 4.26 31.11 9.45
N CYS A 53 4.41 31.08 10.78
CA CYS A 53 4.00 32.20 11.62
C CYS A 53 4.98 33.39 11.60
N ALA A 54 6.27 33.16 11.34
CA ALA A 54 7.25 34.23 11.18
C ALA A 54 6.94 35.12 9.97
N GLU A 55 6.37 34.58 8.88
CA GLU A 55 5.90 35.34 7.72
C GLU A 55 4.81 36.37 8.10
N HIS A 56 4.11 36.14 9.20
CA HIS A 56 3.09 37.03 9.76
C HIS A 56 3.57 37.85 10.97
N GLY A 57 4.89 37.84 11.25
CA GLY A 57 5.49 38.55 12.38
C GLY A 57 5.17 37.95 13.75
N VAL A 58 4.70 36.72 13.81
CA VAL A 58 4.34 36.02 15.05
C VAL A 58 5.45 35.05 15.46
N THR A 59 5.86 35.11 16.73
CA THR A 59 6.85 34.20 17.30
C THR A 59 6.15 32.96 17.86
N ALA A 60 6.48 31.79 17.34
CA ALA A 60 5.97 30.53 17.80
C ALA A 60 6.58 30.14 19.18
N ASN A 61 5.76 29.60 20.08
CA ASN A 61 6.19 29.15 21.40
C ASN A 61 6.64 27.68 21.36
N PHE A 62 7.96 27.47 21.28
CA PHE A 62 8.55 26.14 21.20
C PHE A 62 8.27 25.28 22.42
N ASP A 63 8.38 25.85 23.65
CA ASP A 63 8.23 25.07 24.88
C ASP A 63 6.80 24.57 25.04
N ALA A 64 5.80 25.43 24.78
CA ALA A 64 4.40 25.04 24.79
C ALA A 64 4.09 23.97 23.73
N TRP A 65 4.60 24.18 22.52
CA TRP A 65 4.44 23.20 21.44
C TRP A 65 5.10 21.87 21.79
N LEU A 66 6.33 21.87 22.32
CA LEU A 66 7.04 20.66 22.70
C LEU A 66 6.32 19.87 23.79
N ALA A 67 5.76 20.57 24.79
CA ALA A 67 4.98 19.94 25.84
C ALA A 67 3.70 19.27 25.27
N GLY A 68 2.97 19.96 24.42
CA GLY A 68 1.79 19.38 23.76
C GLY A 68 2.17 18.19 22.87
N ARG A 69 3.26 18.33 22.09
CA ARG A 69 3.75 17.23 21.27
C ARG A 69 4.08 15.97 22.09
N ALA A 70 4.71 16.13 23.25
CA ALA A 70 5.02 14.99 24.13
C ALA A 70 3.75 14.25 24.54
N GLU A 71 2.67 14.97 24.89
CA GLU A 71 1.36 14.37 25.21
C GLU A 71 0.74 13.65 24.00
N GLY A 72 0.82 14.25 22.80
CA GLY A 72 0.35 13.64 21.57
C GLY A 72 1.11 12.37 21.20
N MET A 73 2.42 12.31 21.49
CA MET A 73 3.23 11.12 21.27
C MET A 73 2.76 9.91 22.10
N ASP A 74 2.17 10.10 23.26
CA ASP A 74 1.59 9.00 24.04
C ASP A 74 0.42 8.31 23.31
N HIS A 75 -0.24 9.03 22.40
CA HIS A 75 -1.27 8.47 21.53
C HIS A 75 -0.68 7.83 20.27
N PHE A 76 0.26 8.52 19.63
CA PHE A 76 0.90 8.00 18.41
C PHE A 76 1.71 6.73 18.69
N CYS A 77 2.49 6.71 19.76
CA CYS A 77 3.44 5.63 20.07
C CYS A 77 2.78 4.40 20.73
N ARG A 78 1.49 4.22 20.59
CA ARG A 78 0.81 3.01 21.05
C ARG A 78 1.12 1.83 20.14
N PRO A 79 1.34 0.61 20.68
CA PRO A 79 1.58 -0.59 19.87
C PRO A 79 0.51 -0.85 18.82
N GLN A 80 -0.76 -0.55 19.13
CA GLN A 80 -1.85 -0.73 18.18
C GLN A 80 -1.69 0.16 16.95
N ASN A 81 -1.36 1.44 17.13
CA ASN A 81 -1.10 2.36 16.01
C ASN A 81 0.12 1.91 15.21
N ALA A 82 1.18 1.47 15.87
CA ALA A 82 2.37 0.92 15.23
C ALA A 82 2.03 -0.27 14.32
N TYR A 83 1.24 -1.21 14.84
CA TYR A 83 0.77 -2.37 14.08
C TYR A 83 -0.02 -1.98 12.84
N GLU A 84 -0.94 -1.01 12.98
CA GLU A 84 -1.73 -0.50 11.84
C GLU A 84 -0.87 0.19 10.78
N LEU A 85 0.12 1.00 11.20
CA LEU A 85 1.11 1.59 10.28
C LEU A 85 1.88 0.51 9.53
N GLY A 86 2.33 -0.52 10.23
CA GLY A 86 2.98 -1.68 9.62
C GLY A 86 2.09 -2.39 8.61
N LEU A 87 0.82 -2.66 8.93
CA LEU A 87 -0.15 -3.29 8.03
C LEU A 87 -0.37 -2.49 6.74
N GLN A 88 -0.21 -1.17 6.79
CA GLN A 88 -0.30 -0.29 5.62
C GLN A 88 1.00 -0.22 4.82
N GLY A 89 2.05 -0.93 5.23
CA GLY A 89 3.37 -0.87 4.60
C GLY A 89 4.11 0.45 4.85
N LEU A 90 3.63 1.26 5.79
CA LEU A 90 4.27 2.52 6.16
C LEU A 90 5.50 2.24 7.02
N ARG A 91 6.53 3.06 6.84
CA ARG A 91 7.77 2.94 7.64
C ARG A 91 7.57 3.50 9.04
N ASP A 92 8.25 2.92 10.00
CA ASP A 92 8.40 3.52 11.32
C ASP A 92 9.12 4.87 11.20
N PRO A 93 8.51 5.98 11.63
CA PRO A 93 9.13 7.31 11.55
C PRO A 93 10.26 7.53 12.57
N GLY A 94 10.46 6.63 13.53
CA GLY A 94 11.51 6.73 14.55
C GLY A 94 11.37 7.94 15.46
N VAL A 95 10.15 8.31 15.82
CA VAL A 95 9.85 9.54 16.60
C VAL A 95 9.46 9.27 18.05
N CYS A 96 9.28 8.00 18.40
CA CYS A 96 8.79 7.61 19.71
C CYS A 96 9.84 7.81 20.80
N PRO A 97 9.42 8.26 22.01
CA PRO A 97 10.30 8.33 23.17
C PRO A 97 10.85 6.94 23.52
N ALA A 98 12.08 6.89 24.05
CA ALA A 98 12.78 5.64 24.35
C ALA A 98 11.97 4.64 25.20
N MET A 99 11.10 5.15 26.09
CA MET A 99 10.24 4.31 26.95
C MET A 99 9.15 3.57 26.15
N LEU A 100 8.70 4.12 25.01
CA LEU A 100 7.62 3.58 24.18
C LEU A 100 8.17 2.92 22.90
N GLU A 101 9.41 3.22 22.51
CA GLU A 101 10.02 2.83 21.24
C GLU A 101 10.08 1.30 21.06
N ALA A 102 10.51 0.57 22.07
CA ALA A 102 10.64 -0.88 21.95
C ALA A 102 9.33 -1.60 21.66
N ALA A 103 8.24 -1.19 22.34
CA ALA A 103 6.92 -1.77 22.14
C ALA A 103 6.32 -1.34 20.78
N PHE A 104 6.58 -0.09 20.36
CA PHE A 104 6.15 0.44 19.08
C PHE A 104 6.83 -0.32 17.91
N VAL A 105 8.17 -0.42 17.95
CA VAL A 105 8.94 -1.11 16.91
C VAL A 105 8.54 -2.59 16.79
N ALA A 106 8.34 -3.28 17.90
CA ALA A 106 7.89 -4.68 17.88
C ALA A 106 6.52 -4.83 17.21
N ALA A 107 5.55 -4.02 17.62
CA ALA A 107 4.21 -4.07 17.04
C ALA A 107 4.19 -3.64 15.55
N HIS A 108 5.00 -2.62 15.18
CA HIS A 108 5.17 -2.23 13.80
C HIS A 108 5.73 -3.37 12.94
N ALA A 109 6.77 -4.06 13.44
CA ALA A 109 7.37 -5.19 12.74
C ALA A 109 6.36 -6.34 12.52
N ASP A 110 5.47 -6.59 13.47
CA ASP A 110 4.41 -7.58 13.32
C ASP A 110 3.43 -7.20 12.20
N GLY A 111 2.96 -5.96 12.18
CA GLY A 111 2.08 -5.46 11.12
C GLY A 111 2.76 -5.45 9.75
N TYR A 112 4.00 -4.94 9.71
CA TYR A 112 4.77 -4.86 8.47
C TYR A 112 5.09 -6.23 7.89
N GLY A 113 5.37 -7.21 8.75
CA GLY A 113 5.56 -8.60 8.33
C GLY A 113 4.32 -9.23 7.69
N LEU A 114 3.10 -8.85 8.11
CA LEU A 114 1.87 -9.24 7.42
C LEU A 114 1.71 -8.55 6.08
N TYR A 115 2.01 -7.26 6.02
CA TYR A 115 1.99 -6.50 4.77
C TYR A 115 2.91 -7.12 3.71
N GLU A 116 4.17 -7.41 4.05
CA GLU A 116 5.12 -7.99 3.10
C GLU A 116 4.65 -9.34 2.54
N ARG A 117 4.06 -10.18 3.40
CA ARG A 117 3.51 -11.48 2.97
C ARG A 117 2.25 -11.33 2.13
N GLY A 118 1.40 -10.36 2.47
CA GLY A 118 0.23 -10.01 1.66
C GLY A 118 0.62 -9.55 0.25
N GLU A 119 1.61 -8.68 0.16
CA GLU A 119 2.17 -8.21 -1.11
C GLU A 119 2.78 -9.35 -1.94
N MET A 120 3.41 -10.34 -1.28
CA MET A 120 3.93 -11.52 -1.99
C MET A 120 2.78 -12.34 -2.60
N LEU A 121 1.72 -12.56 -1.84
CA LEU A 121 0.52 -13.28 -2.32
C LEU A 121 -0.10 -12.58 -3.52
N GLU A 122 -0.25 -11.26 -3.46
CA GLU A 122 -0.84 -10.50 -4.55
C GLU A 122 0.01 -10.59 -5.82
N ARG A 123 1.33 -10.44 -5.70
CA ARG A 123 2.24 -10.62 -6.85
C ARG A 123 2.16 -12.03 -7.46
N LEU A 124 2.00 -13.06 -6.65
CA LEU A 124 1.85 -14.44 -7.15
C LEU A 124 0.50 -14.63 -7.85
N ARG A 125 -0.59 -14.04 -7.33
CA ARG A 125 -1.91 -14.05 -7.99
C ARG A 125 -1.88 -13.37 -9.35
N GLU A 126 -1.27 -12.20 -9.43
CA GLU A 126 -1.13 -11.46 -10.70
C GLU A 126 -0.34 -12.28 -11.73
N ARG A 127 0.77 -12.90 -11.31
CA ARG A 127 1.56 -13.76 -12.20
C ARG A 127 0.79 -14.99 -12.67
N LEU A 128 0.04 -15.65 -11.78
CA LEU A 128 -0.85 -16.76 -12.12
C LEU A 128 -1.94 -16.33 -13.11
N HIS A 129 -2.60 -15.22 -12.82
CA HIS A 129 -3.64 -14.67 -13.69
C HIS A 129 -3.09 -14.42 -15.10
N HIS A 130 -1.97 -13.73 -15.20
CA HIS A 130 -1.33 -13.42 -16.49
C HIS A 130 -0.89 -14.70 -17.27
N SER A 131 -0.34 -15.68 -16.54
CA SER A 131 0.07 -16.95 -17.17
C SER A 131 -1.13 -17.74 -17.69
N ARG A 132 -2.24 -17.78 -16.94
CA ARG A 132 -3.49 -18.44 -17.36
C ARG A 132 -4.14 -17.74 -18.55
N GLU A 133 -4.18 -16.40 -18.56
CA GLU A 133 -4.66 -15.65 -19.74
C GLU A 133 -3.82 -15.93 -20.98
N ARG A 134 -2.49 -16.00 -20.82
CA ARG A 134 -1.60 -16.33 -21.93
C ARG A 134 -1.85 -17.76 -22.45
N SER A 135 -2.05 -18.73 -21.53
CA SER A 135 -2.39 -20.11 -21.90
C SER A 135 -3.69 -20.18 -22.72
N GLN A 136 -4.74 -19.50 -22.29
CA GLN A 136 -6.02 -19.42 -23.02
C GLN A 136 -5.85 -18.82 -24.42
N LYS A 137 -5.03 -17.78 -24.56
CA LYS A 137 -4.72 -17.19 -25.88
C LYS A 137 -4.00 -18.17 -26.81
N ILE A 138 -3.06 -18.93 -26.26
CA ILE A 138 -2.35 -19.97 -27.05
C ILE A 138 -3.29 -21.09 -27.47
N GLU A 139 -4.19 -21.55 -26.60
CA GLU A 139 -5.20 -22.55 -26.94
C GLU A 139 -6.10 -22.08 -28.08
N HIS A 140 -6.54 -20.82 -28.05
CA HIS A 140 -7.32 -20.23 -29.12
C HIS A 140 -6.53 -20.17 -30.45
N LEU A 141 -5.26 -19.74 -30.39
CA LEU A 141 -4.38 -19.69 -31.56
C LEU A 141 -4.12 -21.08 -32.14
N LEU A 142 -3.89 -22.07 -31.29
CA LEU A 142 -3.72 -23.47 -31.71
C LEU A 142 -4.95 -23.99 -32.46
N ALA A 143 -6.15 -23.74 -31.95
CA ALA A 143 -7.40 -24.12 -32.57
C ALA A 143 -7.58 -23.41 -33.95
N GLU A 144 -7.34 -22.09 -33.99
CA GLU A 144 -7.42 -21.29 -35.22
C GLU A 144 -6.44 -21.79 -36.28
N ARG A 145 -5.16 -21.97 -35.93
CA ARG A 145 -4.10 -22.43 -36.87
C ARG A 145 -4.34 -23.85 -37.32
N THR A 146 -4.85 -24.72 -36.45
CA THR A 146 -5.21 -26.09 -36.82
C THR A 146 -6.34 -26.10 -37.85
N THR A 147 -7.38 -25.30 -37.63
CA THR A 147 -8.49 -25.15 -38.60
C THR A 147 -8.01 -24.64 -39.94
N ARG A 148 -7.09 -23.65 -39.92
CA ARG A 148 -6.51 -23.10 -41.16
C ARG A 148 -5.62 -24.13 -41.88
N LEU A 149 -4.85 -24.95 -41.17
CA LEU A 149 -3.96 -25.95 -41.75
C LEU A 149 -4.70 -26.98 -42.61
N ILE A 150 -5.92 -27.35 -42.25
CA ILE A 150 -6.76 -28.33 -42.98
C ILE A 150 -7.59 -27.72 -44.09
N ALA A 151 -7.51 -26.41 -44.32
CA ALA A 151 -8.26 -25.76 -45.41
C ALA A 151 -7.87 -26.30 -46.77
N PRO A 152 -8.84 -26.60 -47.69
CA PRO A 152 -8.60 -27.35 -48.91
C PRO A 152 -7.73 -26.64 -49.95
N TYR A 153 -7.72 -25.29 -49.93
CA TYR A 153 -7.01 -24.48 -50.93
C TYR A 153 -5.75 -23.80 -50.44
N LEU A 154 -5.17 -24.26 -49.30
CA LEU A 154 -3.98 -23.68 -48.71
C LEU A 154 -2.73 -24.04 -49.52
N ALA A 155 -1.92 -23.02 -49.87
CA ALA A 155 -0.66 -23.25 -50.60
C ALA A 155 0.34 -24.09 -49.78
N PRO A 156 1.19 -24.94 -50.40
CA PRO A 156 2.15 -25.77 -49.69
C PRO A 156 3.11 -24.97 -48.77
N SER A 157 3.55 -23.78 -49.21
CA SER A 157 4.40 -22.89 -48.40
C SER A 157 3.70 -22.33 -47.16
N GLU A 158 2.44 -21.92 -47.26
CA GLU A 158 1.63 -21.47 -46.16
C GLU A 158 1.37 -22.60 -45.14
N ARG A 159 1.11 -23.80 -45.67
CA ARG A 159 0.91 -25.02 -44.84
C ARG A 159 2.16 -25.34 -44.02
N ALA A 160 3.36 -25.21 -44.60
CA ALA A 160 4.61 -25.38 -43.89
C ALA A 160 4.82 -24.33 -42.80
N THR A 161 4.51 -23.08 -43.09
CA THR A 161 4.59 -21.97 -42.07
C THR A 161 3.67 -22.22 -40.90
N ILE A 162 2.40 -22.57 -41.16
CA ILE A 162 1.43 -22.85 -40.08
C ILE A 162 1.88 -24.06 -39.24
N ALA A 163 2.46 -25.10 -39.86
CA ALA A 163 2.97 -26.23 -39.11
C ALA A 163 4.12 -25.85 -38.17
N VAL A 164 4.99 -24.91 -38.54
CA VAL A 164 6.05 -24.37 -37.67
C VAL A 164 5.45 -23.55 -36.56
N GLU A 165 4.49 -22.66 -36.82
CA GLU A 165 3.77 -21.88 -35.81
C GLU A 165 3.08 -22.78 -34.77
N LEU A 166 2.38 -23.82 -35.22
CA LEU A 166 1.72 -24.79 -34.35
C LEU A 166 2.71 -25.47 -33.39
N LYS A 167 3.89 -25.85 -33.93
CA LYS A 167 4.95 -26.43 -33.09
C LYS A 167 5.43 -25.46 -32.01
N GLN A 168 5.68 -24.21 -32.40
CA GLN A 168 6.12 -23.17 -31.44
C GLN A 168 5.06 -22.90 -30.36
N LEU A 169 3.80 -22.74 -30.77
CA LEU A 169 2.68 -22.54 -29.80
C LEU A 169 2.51 -23.74 -28.89
N ALA A 170 2.66 -24.97 -29.37
CA ALA A 170 2.58 -26.17 -28.54
C ALA A 170 3.73 -26.23 -27.51
N GLN A 171 4.94 -25.83 -27.89
CA GLN A 171 6.08 -25.73 -26.96
C GLN A 171 5.84 -24.65 -25.89
N GLU A 172 5.41 -23.45 -26.32
CA GLU A 172 5.08 -22.36 -25.38
C GLU A 172 3.98 -22.77 -24.40
N ARG A 173 2.95 -23.49 -24.85
CA ARG A 173 1.89 -24.02 -23.97
C ARG A 173 2.46 -24.92 -22.89
N LEU A 174 3.33 -25.88 -23.25
CA LEU A 174 3.95 -26.78 -22.27
C LEU A 174 4.82 -26.04 -21.23
N GLU A 175 5.53 -25.00 -21.66
CA GLU A 175 6.32 -24.17 -20.74
C GLU A 175 5.44 -23.37 -19.80
N LEU A 176 4.31 -22.85 -20.30
CA LEU A 176 3.33 -22.15 -19.48
C LEU A 176 2.64 -23.06 -18.47
N GLU A 177 2.24 -24.28 -18.85
CA GLU A 177 1.66 -25.28 -17.94
C GLU A 177 2.61 -25.52 -16.76
N ARG A 178 3.90 -25.79 -17.03
CA ARG A 178 4.90 -25.95 -15.94
C ARG A 178 5.08 -24.70 -15.09
N THR A 179 4.95 -23.52 -15.71
CA THR A 179 5.06 -22.25 -14.98
C THR A 179 3.87 -22.04 -14.08
N ILE A 180 2.66 -22.37 -14.55
CA ILE A 180 1.42 -22.29 -13.76
C ILE A 180 1.50 -23.24 -12.58
N ASP A 181 1.84 -24.51 -12.78
CA ASP A 181 1.99 -25.52 -11.72
C ASP A 181 2.94 -25.01 -10.62
N ARG A 182 4.13 -24.52 -11.01
CA ARG A 182 5.10 -23.97 -10.07
C ARG A 182 4.58 -22.75 -9.32
N LEU A 183 3.87 -21.83 -10.00
CA LEU A 183 3.29 -20.64 -9.38
C LEU A 183 2.14 -21.00 -8.41
N GLU A 184 1.38 -22.05 -8.69
CA GLU A 184 0.35 -22.58 -7.79
C GLU A 184 0.96 -23.13 -6.51
N ASP A 185 2.07 -23.87 -6.63
CA ASP A 185 2.81 -24.39 -5.48
C ASP A 185 3.42 -23.25 -4.64
N GLU A 186 4.04 -22.26 -5.30
CA GLU A 186 4.59 -21.07 -4.65
C GLU A 186 3.48 -20.29 -3.91
N HIS A 187 2.32 -20.09 -4.55
CA HIS A 187 1.19 -19.39 -3.95
C HIS A 187 0.64 -20.14 -2.73
N ALA A 188 0.44 -21.46 -2.84
CA ALA A 188 -0.03 -22.28 -1.72
C ALA A 188 0.97 -22.30 -0.54
N ALA A 189 2.27 -22.24 -0.82
CA ALA A 189 3.29 -22.12 0.22
C ALA A 189 3.25 -20.74 0.90
N ALA A 190 3.12 -19.66 0.12
CA ALA A 190 3.01 -18.31 0.64
C ALA A 190 1.73 -18.09 1.46
N GLU A 191 0.59 -18.69 1.06
CA GLU A 191 -0.65 -18.66 1.85
C GLU A 191 -0.46 -19.31 3.23
N ARG A 192 0.19 -20.47 3.28
CA ARG A 192 0.48 -21.14 4.56
C ARG A 192 1.38 -20.28 5.44
N GLU A 193 2.42 -19.67 4.87
CA GLU A 193 3.34 -18.79 5.60
C GLU A 193 2.63 -17.56 6.16
N TYR A 194 1.76 -16.92 5.36
CA TYR A 194 0.95 -15.77 5.79
C TYR A 194 0.04 -16.15 6.97
N GLU A 195 -0.68 -17.26 6.86
CA GLU A 195 -1.59 -17.74 7.91
C GLU A 195 -0.84 -18.16 9.19
N ASP A 196 0.31 -18.81 9.04
CA ASP A 196 1.16 -19.17 10.17
C ASP A 196 1.70 -17.95 10.89
N TYR A 197 2.13 -16.95 10.14
CA TYR A 197 2.60 -15.68 10.71
C TYR A 197 1.47 -14.96 11.44
N ARG A 198 0.30 -14.84 10.82
CA ARG A 198 -0.90 -14.26 11.42
C ARG A 198 -1.29 -14.93 12.74
N ARG A 199 -1.26 -16.28 12.78
CA ARG A 199 -1.54 -17.02 14.01
C ARG A 199 -0.52 -16.79 15.11
N ARG A 200 0.77 -16.70 14.77
CA ARG A 200 1.83 -16.39 15.75
C ARG A 200 1.63 -15.02 16.39
N ILE A 201 1.34 -14.00 15.60
CA ILE A 201 1.06 -12.65 16.12
C ILE A 201 -0.15 -12.68 17.03
N ALA A 202 -1.25 -13.32 16.61
CA ALA A 202 -2.46 -13.42 17.41
C ALA A 202 -2.24 -14.13 18.75
N ALA A 203 -1.36 -15.11 18.79
CA ALA A 203 -1.02 -15.83 20.01
C ALA A 203 -0.03 -15.07 20.93
N GLY A 204 0.81 -14.20 20.34
CA GLY A 204 1.84 -13.43 21.07
C GLY A 204 1.40 -12.04 21.51
N SER A 205 0.25 -11.55 21.06
CA SER A 205 -0.25 -10.20 21.41
C SER A 205 -1.04 -10.21 22.73
N PRO A 206 -0.50 -9.65 23.83
CA PRO A 206 -1.21 -9.59 25.12
C PRO A 206 -2.37 -8.57 25.14
N THR A 207 -2.65 -7.88 24.03
CA THR A 207 -3.54 -6.72 23.99
C THR A 207 -5.00 -7.01 23.65
N ARG A 208 -5.39 -8.27 23.38
CA ARG A 208 -6.79 -8.60 23.05
C ARG A 208 -7.73 -8.86 24.24
N GLU A 209 -7.21 -9.04 25.46
CA GLU A 209 -8.05 -9.31 26.64
C GLU A 209 -8.53 -8.06 27.39
N ALA A 210 -8.06 -6.85 27.04
CA ALA A 210 -8.38 -5.63 27.79
C ALA A 210 -9.59 -4.84 27.26
N THR A 211 -10.20 -5.23 26.13
CA THR A 211 -11.28 -4.45 25.49
C THR A 211 -12.68 -5.07 25.68
N ASP A 212 -12.77 -6.21 26.35
CA ASP A 212 -14.04 -6.95 26.55
C ASP A 212 -14.47 -7.06 28.03
N ARG A 213 -14.10 -6.05 28.86
CA ARG A 213 -14.63 -5.92 30.23
C ARG A 213 -15.15 -4.54 30.50
#